data_8a8f27cd6ff0fbf23aeb61f9c0721096
#
_entry.id   8a8f27cd6ff0fbf23aeb61f9c0721096
#
_cell.length_a   1.000
_cell.length_b   1.000
_cell.length_c   1.000
_cell.angle_alpha   90.00
_cell.angle_beta   90.00
_cell.angle_gamma   90.00
#
_symmetry.space_group_name_H-M   'P 1'
#
loop_
_entity.id
_entity.type
_entity.pdbx_description
1 polymer ?
#
loop_
_entity_poly.entity_id
_entity_poly.type
_entity_poly.pdbx_seq_one_letter_code
_entity_poly.pdbx_strand_id
1 'polypeptide(L)'
;VTSTLRTDPLRIDGTPDPVGGTLPILHGLPRQTGAGAGVDDEMRRNLAYGVPDTLLPYTRQSGYDRVRTERELPCVVLENETLTATFLPSLGGRLWSLLHRPTGRELLHRNRILQPANLALRDAWLAGGVEWNLGATGHWPLTCEPLHAVRVRAPDGTPVLRMYAFERLRRLVLRMDSWLPAGSPVLYVHVAVHNPAPSETPVYWWSNIAVPQDRDVRVLGPADHAFHCDYVSDLRRVAFPEADGADRSYPGRAARAADYFLDLPGGERPWIAALDGTGAGLVQTSTARLCGRKLFCWGTGTGGRHWQEWLSGPDSAYLEIQAGLARTQLEHLAMPAGATWSWTEAYGLLQADPTAVHGSWDVARKA
;
A
#
# COMPACT_ATOMS: atom_id res chain seq x y z
N VAL A 1 11.70 -6.39 28.47
CA VAL A 1 10.64 -6.87 27.55
C VAL A 1 11.29 -7.29 26.25
N THR A 2 10.89 -8.42 25.69
CA THR A 2 11.52 -9.01 24.50
C THR A 2 10.56 -8.95 23.32
N SER A 3 11.10 -8.64 22.13
CA SER A 3 10.38 -8.82 20.88
C SER A 3 10.13 -10.32 20.62
N THR A 4 8.95 -10.67 20.18
CA THR A 4 8.55 -12.05 19.88
C THR A 4 8.07 -12.20 18.45
N LEU A 5 8.25 -13.39 17.88
CA LEU A 5 7.64 -13.81 16.61
C LEU A 5 7.03 -15.20 16.82
N ARG A 6 5.74 -15.32 16.55
CA ARG A 6 4.99 -16.57 16.64
C ARG A 6 4.06 -16.76 15.46
N THR A 7 3.53 -17.95 15.30
CA THR A 7 2.45 -18.26 14.36
C THR A 7 1.16 -18.45 15.14
N ASP A 8 0.08 -17.85 14.69
CA ASP A 8 -1.25 -17.95 15.28
C ASP A 8 -2.31 -18.20 14.17
N PRO A 9 -3.45 -18.79 14.47
CA PRO A 9 -4.58 -18.81 13.57
C PRO A 9 -5.33 -17.48 13.60
N LEU A 10 -5.66 -16.94 12.42
CA LEU A 10 -6.61 -15.85 12.27
C LEU A 10 -7.96 -16.42 11.84
N ARG A 11 -9.03 -16.20 12.62
CA ARG A 11 -10.39 -16.54 12.23
C ARG A 11 -11.07 -15.32 11.63
N ILE A 12 -11.66 -15.49 10.46
CA ILE A 12 -12.28 -14.41 9.68
C ILE A 12 -13.32 -14.97 8.71
N ASP A 13 -14.42 -14.26 8.54
CA ASP A 13 -15.41 -14.59 7.52
C ASP A 13 -14.85 -14.30 6.12
N GLY A 14 -14.95 -15.27 5.23
CA GLY A 14 -14.42 -15.11 3.88
C GLY A 14 -14.91 -16.15 2.89
N THR A 15 -14.74 -15.82 1.63
CA THR A 15 -14.94 -16.76 0.52
C THR A 15 -13.72 -17.66 0.36
N PRO A 16 -13.77 -18.69 -0.47
CA PRO A 16 -12.57 -19.45 -0.85
C PRO A 16 -11.46 -18.56 -1.38
N ASP A 17 -10.20 -18.99 -1.20
CA ASP A 17 -9.07 -18.25 -1.75
C ASP A 17 -9.16 -18.17 -3.27
N PRO A 18 -8.83 -17.03 -3.88
CA PRO A 18 -8.81 -16.94 -5.32
C PRO A 18 -7.73 -17.87 -5.88
N VAL A 19 -8.18 -18.88 -6.59
CA VAL A 19 -7.28 -19.86 -7.22
C VAL A 19 -7.01 -19.45 -8.66
N GLY A 20 -5.76 -19.55 -9.09
CA GLY A 20 -5.37 -19.36 -10.49
C GLY A 20 -5.98 -20.44 -11.38
N GLY A 21 -6.66 -20.01 -12.44
CA GLY A 21 -7.16 -20.89 -13.49
C GLY A 21 -6.11 -21.23 -14.54
N THR A 22 -6.51 -21.98 -15.55
CA THR A 22 -5.66 -22.32 -16.71
C THR A 22 -5.68 -21.22 -17.80
N LEU A 23 -6.64 -20.30 -17.72
CA LEU A 23 -6.82 -19.27 -18.74
C LEU A 23 -5.89 -18.06 -18.48
N PRO A 24 -5.25 -17.54 -19.53
CA PRO A 24 -4.56 -16.27 -19.44
C PRO A 24 -5.54 -15.12 -19.19
N ILE A 25 -5.02 -13.95 -18.92
CA ILE A 25 -5.82 -12.72 -18.87
C ILE A 25 -6.24 -12.37 -20.30
N LEU A 26 -7.54 -12.39 -20.57
CA LEU A 26 -8.11 -12.19 -21.91
C LEU A 26 -8.61 -10.74 -22.14
N HIS A 27 -8.81 -9.96 -21.08
CA HIS A 27 -9.12 -8.55 -21.23
C HIS A 27 -7.84 -7.73 -21.47
N GLY A 28 -7.98 -6.60 -22.12
CA GLY A 28 -6.86 -5.66 -22.30
C GLY A 28 -6.33 -5.17 -20.94
N LEU A 29 -5.02 -4.95 -20.86
CA LEU A 29 -4.42 -4.30 -19.69
C LEU A 29 -4.92 -2.85 -19.58
N PRO A 30 -4.94 -2.26 -18.37
CA PRO A 30 -5.36 -0.89 -18.17
C PRO A 30 -4.62 0.05 -19.13
N ARG A 31 -5.36 0.97 -19.75
CA ARG A 31 -4.75 2.00 -20.60
C ARG A 31 -3.86 2.89 -19.75
N GLN A 32 -2.74 3.29 -20.33
CA GLN A 32 -1.91 4.33 -19.73
C GLN A 32 -2.67 5.64 -19.66
N THR A 33 -2.53 6.32 -18.53
CA THR A 33 -2.97 7.69 -18.35
C THR A 33 -2.03 8.61 -19.15
N GLY A 34 -2.57 9.56 -19.89
CA GLY A 34 -1.78 10.55 -20.62
C GLY A 34 -1.05 11.51 -19.67
N ALA A 35 -0.01 12.14 -20.17
CA ALA A 35 0.80 13.12 -19.45
C ALA A 35 0.34 14.55 -19.77
N GLY A 36 -0.42 15.16 -18.88
CA GLY A 36 -0.97 16.50 -18.98
C GLY A 36 -0.06 17.60 -18.44
N ALA A 37 -0.66 18.68 -17.96
CA ALA A 37 0.04 19.87 -17.49
C ALA A 37 0.90 19.61 -16.24
N GLY A 38 2.13 20.13 -16.24
CA GLY A 38 3.06 20.05 -15.12
C GLY A 38 3.79 18.71 -14.98
N VAL A 39 3.58 17.75 -15.91
CA VAL A 39 4.33 16.49 -15.99
C VAL A 39 5.64 16.77 -16.74
N ASP A 40 6.77 16.49 -16.12
CA ASP A 40 8.10 16.71 -16.71
C ASP A 40 8.55 15.56 -17.64
N ASP A 41 9.67 15.74 -18.33
CA ASP A 41 10.16 14.79 -19.32
C ASP A 41 10.64 13.47 -18.72
N GLU A 42 11.15 13.48 -17.48
CA GLU A 42 11.54 12.25 -16.79
C GLU A 42 10.28 11.40 -16.50
N MET A 43 9.27 12.00 -15.92
CA MET A 43 8.00 11.34 -15.67
C MET A 43 7.36 10.83 -16.95
N ARG A 44 7.39 11.61 -18.06
CA ARG A 44 6.89 11.17 -19.36
C ARG A 44 7.59 9.90 -19.87
N ARG A 45 8.92 9.86 -19.74
CA ARG A 45 9.69 8.65 -20.10
C ARG A 45 9.30 7.46 -19.24
N ASN A 46 9.20 7.64 -17.92
CA ASN A 46 8.84 6.58 -16.97
C ASN A 46 7.40 6.07 -17.17
N LEU A 47 6.47 6.94 -17.55
CA LEU A 47 5.08 6.58 -17.90
C LEU A 47 5.01 5.68 -19.15
N ALA A 48 5.87 5.93 -20.12
CA ALA A 48 5.92 5.14 -21.36
C ALA A 48 6.78 3.86 -21.22
N TYR A 49 7.67 3.82 -20.23
CA TYR A 49 8.61 2.72 -20.04
C TYR A 49 7.97 1.52 -19.34
N GLY A 50 8.30 0.31 -19.80
CA GLY A 50 8.02 -0.91 -19.08
C GLY A 50 6.55 -1.32 -18.98
N VAL A 51 5.65 -0.72 -19.76
CA VAL A 51 4.26 -1.17 -19.84
C VAL A 51 4.23 -2.59 -20.39
N PRO A 52 3.59 -3.55 -19.69
CA PRO A 52 3.55 -4.91 -20.18
C PRO A 52 2.49 -5.08 -21.29
N ASP A 53 2.81 -5.86 -22.31
CA ASP A 53 1.85 -6.26 -23.34
C ASP A 53 0.99 -7.45 -22.89
N THR A 54 1.48 -8.20 -21.90
CA THR A 54 0.83 -9.41 -21.36
C THR A 54 1.23 -9.62 -19.92
N LEU A 55 0.40 -10.34 -19.16
CA LEU A 55 0.72 -10.77 -17.80
C LEU A 55 1.26 -12.20 -17.73
N LEU A 56 1.48 -12.87 -18.86
CA LEU A 56 2.09 -14.20 -18.84
C LEU A 56 3.45 -14.18 -18.09
N PRO A 57 3.72 -15.18 -17.26
CA PRO A 57 3.04 -16.46 -17.12
C PRO A 57 1.91 -16.51 -16.08
N TYR A 58 1.44 -15.36 -15.60
CA TYR A 58 0.33 -15.32 -14.65
C TYR A 58 -1.01 -15.57 -15.35
N THR A 59 -1.85 -16.38 -14.71
CA THR A 59 -3.20 -16.71 -15.17
C THR A 59 -4.26 -16.00 -14.35
N ARG A 60 -5.47 -15.97 -14.87
CA ARG A 60 -6.63 -15.39 -14.20
C ARG A 60 -6.92 -16.08 -12.87
N GLN A 61 -7.31 -15.30 -11.86
CA GLN A 61 -7.70 -15.78 -10.53
C GLN A 61 -9.17 -15.47 -10.28
N SER A 62 -10.09 -16.23 -10.85
CA SER A 62 -11.54 -16.03 -10.72
C SER A 62 -12.25 -17.18 -9.98
N GLY A 63 -11.50 -18.04 -9.28
CA GLY A 63 -12.02 -19.24 -8.61
C GLY A 63 -12.66 -18.97 -7.24
N TYR A 64 -13.04 -17.74 -6.91
CA TYR A 64 -13.75 -17.36 -5.69
C TYR A 64 -15.25 -17.16 -5.96
N ASP A 65 -16.05 -17.28 -4.91
CA ASP A 65 -17.49 -17.03 -4.94
C ASP A 65 -17.91 -15.85 -4.03
N ARG A 66 -19.17 -15.81 -3.63
CA ARG A 66 -19.75 -14.77 -2.76
C ARG A 66 -20.30 -15.34 -1.45
N VAL A 67 -20.10 -16.63 -1.23
CA VAL A 67 -20.57 -17.32 -0.03
C VAL A 67 -19.46 -17.26 1.02
N ARG A 68 -19.67 -16.48 2.06
CA ARG A 68 -18.71 -16.32 3.15
C ARG A 68 -19.01 -17.35 4.24
N THR A 69 -17.95 -17.96 4.73
CA THR A 69 -17.95 -18.86 5.89
C THR A 69 -16.80 -18.50 6.80
N GLU A 70 -16.86 -18.91 8.07
CA GLU A 70 -15.70 -18.77 8.95
C GLU A 70 -14.52 -19.55 8.38
N ARG A 71 -13.39 -18.88 8.26
CA ARG A 71 -12.12 -19.43 7.78
C ARG A 71 -11.04 -19.25 8.83
N GLU A 72 -10.11 -20.17 8.86
CA GLU A 72 -8.92 -20.08 9.68
C GLU A 72 -7.70 -19.98 8.77
N LEU A 73 -6.94 -18.89 8.88
CA LEU A 73 -5.74 -18.63 8.11
C LEU A 73 -4.52 -18.64 9.04
N PRO A 74 -3.42 -19.31 8.66
CA PRO A 74 -2.18 -19.19 9.39
C PRO A 74 -1.65 -17.75 9.25
N CYS A 75 -1.39 -17.09 10.36
CA CYS A 75 -0.75 -15.79 10.38
C CYS A 75 0.57 -15.81 11.16
N VAL A 76 1.41 -14.81 10.92
CA VAL A 76 2.64 -14.58 11.67
C VAL A 76 2.48 -13.29 12.45
N VAL A 77 2.77 -13.34 13.75
CA VAL A 77 2.65 -12.21 14.67
C VAL A 77 4.02 -11.80 15.19
N LEU A 78 4.40 -10.55 14.90
CA LEU A 78 5.50 -9.85 15.56
C LEU A 78 4.93 -8.98 16.68
N GLU A 79 5.51 -9.05 17.87
CA GLU A 79 5.00 -8.33 19.03
C GLU A 79 6.13 -7.84 19.94
N ASN A 80 5.97 -6.61 20.42
CA ASN A 80 6.70 -6.07 21.56
C ASN A 80 5.72 -5.41 22.55
N GLU A 81 6.20 -4.62 23.52
CA GLU A 81 5.35 -3.91 24.47
C GLU A 81 4.44 -2.87 23.87
N THR A 82 4.79 -2.31 22.69
CA THR A 82 4.10 -1.18 22.06
C THR A 82 3.20 -1.61 20.93
N LEU A 83 3.64 -2.56 20.09
CA LEU A 83 2.94 -2.94 18.87
C LEU A 83 2.72 -4.45 18.77
N THR A 84 1.60 -4.83 18.17
CA THR A 84 1.36 -6.17 17.62
C THR A 84 1.10 -6.05 16.13
N ALA A 85 1.95 -6.65 15.31
CA ALA A 85 1.86 -6.68 13.85
C ALA A 85 1.51 -8.09 13.38
N THR A 86 0.39 -8.24 12.66
CA THR A 86 -0.10 -9.53 12.15
C THR A 86 0.05 -9.59 10.64
N PHE A 87 0.75 -10.60 10.14
CA PHE A 87 0.99 -10.82 8.72
C PHE A 87 0.25 -12.05 8.21
N LEU A 88 -0.21 -12.01 6.97
CA LEU A 88 -0.82 -13.12 6.23
C LEU A 88 0.10 -13.56 5.08
N PRO A 89 1.04 -14.49 5.31
CA PRO A 89 1.94 -14.96 4.25
C PRO A 89 1.21 -15.60 3.08
N SER A 90 0.03 -16.21 3.31
CA SER A 90 -0.80 -16.83 2.27
C SER A 90 -1.48 -15.84 1.32
N LEU A 91 -1.54 -14.56 1.68
CA LEU A 91 -2.21 -13.51 0.91
C LEU A 91 -1.22 -12.37 0.58
N GLY A 92 -0.24 -12.66 -0.27
CA GLY A 92 0.76 -11.68 -0.72
C GLY A 92 1.70 -11.18 0.39
N GLY A 93 1.80 -11.89 1.53
CA GLY A 93 2.57 -11.44 2.68
C GLY A 93 1.99 -10.19 3.36
N ARG A 94 0.72 -9.92 3.18
CA ARG A 94 0.01 -8.71 3.64
C ARG A 94 0.18 -8.47 5.13
N LEU A 95 0.56 -7.25 5.54
CA LEU A 95 0.44 -6.80 6.93
C LEU A 95 -1.04 -6.48 7.19
N TRP A 96 -1.73 -7.38 7.90
CA TRP A 96 -3.17 -7.35 8.06
C TRP A 96 -3.65 -6.43 9.17
N SER A 97 -2.87 -6.33 10.25
CA SER A 97 -3.19 -5.57 11.45
C SER A 97 -1.92 -4.99 12.06
N LEU A 98 -2.01 -3.77 12.55
CA LEU A 98 -0.97 -3.12 13.34
C LEU A 98 -1.62 -2.45 14.55
N LEU A 99 -1.68 -3.19 15.66
CA LEU A 99 -2.31 -2.75 16.89
C LEU A 99 -1.32 -2.01 17.79
N HIS A 100 -1.63 -0.77 18.17
CA HIS A 100 -0.92 -0.06 19.23
C HIS A 100 -1.46 -0.51 20.58
N ARG A 101 -0.70 -1.34 21.28
CA ARG A 101 -1.13 -2.05 22.51
C ARG A 101 -1.50 -1.14 23.67
N PRO A 102 -0.72 -0.08 24.00
CA PRO A 102 -1.04 0.78 25.12
C PRO A 102 -2.39 1.49 25.01
N THR A 103 -2.85 1.80 23.79
CA THR A 103 -4.13 2.49 23.56
C THR A 103 -5.23 1.56 23.06
N GLY A 104 -4.89 0.32 22.67
CA GLY A 104 -5.82 -0.60 22.00
C GLY A 104 -6.25 -0.15 20.61
N ARG A 105 -5.53 0.80 19.99
CA ARG A 105 -5.88 1.37 18.68
C ARG A 105 -5.34 0.50 17.55
N GLU A 106 -6.22 0.06 16.66
CA GLU A 106 -5.83 -0.48 15.36
C GLU A 106 -5.44 0.68 14.43
N LEU A 107 -4.23 0.62 13.88
CA LEU A 107 -3.67 1.68 13.04
C LEU A 107 -3.99 1.49 11.55
N LEU A 108 -4.32 0.28 11.13
CA LEU A 108 -4.70 -0.07 9.77
C LEU A 108 -6.21 -0.28 9.66
N HIS A 109 -6.74 -0.18 8.45
CA HIS A 109 -8.05 -0.75 8.18
C HIS A 109 -7.92 -2.28 8.17
N ARG A 110 -8.11 -2.89 9.36
CA ARG A 110 -8.21 -4.32 9.53
C ARG A 110 -9.57 -4.77 9.03
N ASN A 111 -9.61 -5.28 7.80
CA ASN A 111 -10.85 -5.72 7.19
C ASN A 111 -11.48 -6.86 8.00
N ARG A 112 -12.81 -6.85 8.10
CA ARG A 112 -13.57 -7.85 8.87
C ARG A 112 -13.91 -9.08 8.04
N ILE A 113 -13.75 -8.98 6.72
CA ILE A 113 -14.08 -10.04 5.76
C ILE A 113 -12.97 -10.22 4.73
N LEU A 114 -12.89 -11.41 4.18
CA LEU A 114 -12.06 -11.72 3.01
C LEU A 114 -12.98 -11.92 1.81
N GLN A 115 -13.22 -10.85 1.05
CA GLN A 115 -14.02 -10.89 -0.17
C GLN A 115 -13.16 -10.45 -1.35
N PRO A 116 -12.66 -11.38 -2.18
CA PRO A 116 -11.98 -11.03 -3.42
C PRO A 116 -12.91 -10.30 -4.39
N ALA A 117 -12.34 -9.39 -5.14
CA ALA A 117 -13.02 -8.65 -6.20
C ALA A 117 -12.13 -8.56 -7.44
N ASN A 118 -12.74 -8.35 -8.60
CA ASN A 118 -12.06 -8.27 -9.89
C ASN A 118 -11.43 -6.89 -10.15
N LEU A 119 -10.67 -6.37 -9.21
CA LEU A 119 -10.05 -5.03 -9.28
C LEU A 119 -8.56 -5.05 -9.61
N ALA A 120 -7.92 -6.21 -9.59
CA ALA A 120 -6.50 -6.37 -9.89
C ALA A 120 -6.29 -6.97 -11.28
N LEU A 121 -5.02 -6.98 -11.71
CA LEU A 121 -4.61 -7.47 -13.04
C LEU A 121 -5.02 -8.93 -13.31
N ARG A 122 -5.22 -9.74 -12.26
CA ARG A 122 -5.62 -11.17 -12.36
C ARG A 122 -7.07 -11.41 -11.94
N ASP A 123 -7.91 -10.38 -11.90
CA ASP A 123 -9.31 -10.45 -11.46
C ASP A 123 -9.49 -10.90 -9.99
N ALA A 124 -8.49 -10.73 -9.15
CA ALA A 124 -8.58 -11.02 -7.72
C ALA A 124 -7.78 -10.01 -6.90
N TRP A 125 -8.46 -9.34 -5.98
CA TRP A 125 -7.87 -8.39 -5.05
C TRP A 125 -8.67 -8.37 -3.75
N LEU A 126 -7.96 -8.12 -2.64
CA LEU A 126 -8.52 -8.03 -1.30
C LEU A 126 -8.23 -6.67 -0.69
N ALA A 127 -9.21 -6.08 -0.02
CA ALA A 127 -9.04 -4.83 0.70
C ALA A 127 -8.49 -5.06 2.11
N GLY A 128 -7.84 -4.02 2.66
CA GLY A 128 -7.40 -3.95 4.05
C GLY A 128 -5.92 -4.25 4.27
N GLY A 129 -5.39 -3.75 5.38
CA GLY A 129 -3.99 -3.90 5.75
C GLY A 129 -3.01 -3.14 4.85
N VAL A 130 -1.78 -3.61 4.78
CA VAL A 130 -0.74 -3.13 3.84
C VAL A 130 -0.51 -4.19 2.77
N GLU A 131 -0.74 -3.80 1.53
CA GLU A 131 -0.45 -4.59 0.34
C GLU A 131 0.90 -4.19 -0.24
N TRP A 132 1.68 -5.16 -0.70
CA TRP A 132 2.97 -4.97 -1.35
C TRP A 132 2.81 -5.18 -2.86
N ASN A 133 3.21 -4.20 -3.67
CA ASN A 133 3.01 -4.26 -5.12
C ASN A 133 4.33 -4.16 -5.87
N LEU A 134 4.70 -5.26 -6.54
CA LEU A 134 5.90 -5.38 -7.37
C LEU A 134 5.50 -5.77 -8.81
N GLY A 135 6.24 -5.33 -9.80
CA GLY A 135 6.21 -5.85 -11.17
C GLY A 135 5.54 -4.96 -12.19
N ALA A 136 4.32 -4.54 -12.03
CA ALA A 136 3.60 -3.69 -12.99
C ALA A 136 2.60 -2.76 -12.31
N THR A 137 2.22 -1.69 -13.00
CA THR A 137 1.14 -0.79 -12.61
C THR A 137 -0.15 -1.56 -12.34
N GLY A 138 -0.82 -1.22 -11.26
CA GLY A 138 -1.96 -1.95 -10.72
C GLY A 138 -1.54 -2.72 -9.46
N HIS A 139 -2.24 -3.79 -9.18
CA HIS A 139 -1.94 -4.62 -8.02
C HIS A 139 -1.03 -5.80 -8.41
N TRP A 140 -0.14 -6.15 -7.49
CA TRP A 140 0.81 -7.24 -7.73
C TRP A 140 0.12 -8.55 -8.12
N PRO A 141 0.60 -9.26 -9.16
CA PRO A 141 0.03 -10.57 -9.51
C PRO A 141 0.05 -11.62 -8.40
N LEU A 142 0.88 -11.45 -7.37
CA LEU A 142 0.92 -12.33 -6.19
C LEU A 142 0.16 -11.78 -4.98
N THR A 143 -0.64 -10.72 -5.11
CA THR A 143 -1.36 -10.10 -3.97
C THR A 143 -2.30 -11.06 -3.24
N CYS A 144 -2.83 -12.07 -3.94
CA CYS A 144 -3.68 -13.13 -3.40
C CYS A 144 -3.00 -14.51 -3.41
N GLU A 145 -1.68 -14.58 -3.54
CA GLU A 145 -0.92 -15.83 -3.52
C GLU A 145 0.03 -15.92 -2.32
N PRO A 146 0.40 -17.12 -1.89
CA PRO A 146 1.33 -17.30 -0.79
C PRO A 146 2.74 -16.85 -1.16
N LEU A 147 3.41 -16.18 -0.22
CA LEU A 147 4.84 -15.93 -0.24
C LEU A 147 5.59 -16.95 0.60
N HIS A 148 6.83 -17.22 0.23
CA HIS A 148 7.73 -17.96 1.11
C HIS A 148 8.03 -17.12 2.36
N ALA A 149 7.91 -17.74 3.54
CA ALA A 149 8.14 -17.07 4.82
C ALA A 149 9.05 -17.90 5.71
N VAL A 150 9.98 -17.24 6.38
CA VAL A 150 10.92 -17.89 7.31
C VAL A 150 11.23 -16.94 8.47
N ARG A 151 11.42 -17.52 9.65
CA ARG A 151 11.94 -16.80 10.80
C ARG A 151 13.46 -16.75 10.73
N VAL A 152 14.02 -15.55 10.82
CA VAL A 152 15.46 -15.31 10.96
C VAL A 152 15.71 -14.44 12.21
N ARG A 153 16.97 -14.16 12.53
CA ARG A 153 17.35 -13.25 13.61
C ARG A 153 18.27 -12.17 13.10
N ALA A 154 18.07 -10.96 13.57
CA ALA A 154 19.02 -9.87 13.43
C ALA A 154 20.29 -10.14 14.29
N PRO A 155 21.41 -9.43 14.06
CA PRO A 155 22.64 -9.63 14.85
C PRO A 155 22.47 -9.42 16.34
N ASP A 156 21.54 -8.58 16.77
CA ASP A 156 21.19 -8.33 18.18
C ASP A 156 20.22 -9.38 18.77
N GLY A 157 19.87 -10.41 17.98
CA GLY A 157 18.95 -11.46 18.38
C GLY A 157 17.46 -11.15 18.16
N THR A 158 17.09 -9.93 17.72
CA THR A 158 15.71 -9.57 17.40
C THR A 158 15.13 -10.52 16.35
N PRO A 159 13.93 -11.08 16.57
CA PRO A 159 13.30 -11.95 15.58
C PRO A 159 12.84 -11.14 14.36
N VAL A 160 13.06 -11.71 13.19
CA VAL A 160 12.71 -11.10 11.90
C VAL A 160 11.83 -12.07 11.10
N LEU A 161 10.70 -11.59 10.62
CA LEU A 161 9.93 -12.28 9.58
C LEU A 161 10.55 -11.93 8.23
N ARG A 162 11.18 -12.92 7.59
CA ARG A 162 11.63 -12.78 6.20
C ARG A 162 10.62 -13.42 5.27
N MET A 163 10.13 -12.64 4.32
CA MET A 163 9.32 -13.13 3.20
C MET A 163 10.05 -12.88 1.89
N TYR A 164 9.87 -13.80 0.93
CA TYR A 164 10.51 -13.66 -0.38
C TYR A 164 9.67 -14.29 -1.48
N ALA A 165 9.86 -13.78 -2.69
CA ALA A 165 9.21 -14.27 -3.88
C ALA A 165 10.07 -14.02 -5.13
N PHE A 166 9.81 -14.79 -6.18
CA PHE A 166 10.28 -14.49 -7.52
C PHE A 166 9.11 -13.92 -8.33
N GLU A 167 9.24 -12.66 -8.74
CA GLU A 167 8.26 -11.98 -9.60
C GLU A 167 8.51 -12.40 -11.06
N ARG A 168 7.59 -13.16 -11.64
CA ARG A 168 7.80 -13.88 -12.90
C ARG A 168 7.67 -13.00 -14.14
N LEU A 169 6.91 -11.89 -14.09
CA LEU A 169 6.73 -10.99 -15.24
C LEU A 169 8.03 -10.25 -15.57
N ARG A 170 8.68 -9.70 -14.54
CA ARG A 170 9.93 -8.92 -14.64
C ARG A 170 11.17 -9.72 -14.28
N ARG A 171 10.98 -10.94 -13.77
CA ARG A 171 12.05 -11.86 -13.30
C ARG A 171 12.88 -11.23 -12.17
N LEU A 172 12.21 -10.54 -11.26
CA LEU A 172 12.82 -9.88 -10.12
C LEU A 172 12.74 -10.79 -8.88
N VAL A 173 13.78 -10.74 -8.06
CA VAL A 173 13.79 -11.39 -6.75
C VAL A 173 13.41 -10.38 -5.69
N LEU A 174 12.36 -10.66 -4.94
CA LEU A 174 11.90 -9.86 -3.79
C LEU A 174 12.35 -10.51 -2.49
N ARG A 175 12.83 -9.70 -1.55
CA ARG A 175 13.00 -10.03 -0.15
C ARG A 175 12.42 -8.91 0.70
N MET A 176 11.59 -9.27 1.68
CA MET A 176 11.05 -8.37 2.69
C MET A 176 11.41 -8.90 4.08
N ASP A 177 12.07 -8.09 4.88
CA ASP A 177 12.41 -8.39 6.27
C ASP A 177 11.61 -7.46 7.18
N SER A 178 10.71 -8.02 7.99
CA SER A 178 9.90 -7.26 8.96
C SER A 178 10.37 -7.56 10.36
N TRP A 179 10.61 -6.53 11.16
CA TRP A 179 11.02 -6.70 12.56
C TRP A 179 10.51 -5.58 13.44
N LEU A 180 10.39 -5.89 14.70
CA LEU A 180 9.89 -5.01 15.73
C LEU A 180 10.82 -5.09 16.94
N PRO A 181 11.84 -4.20 17.06
CA PRO A 181 12.77 -4.23 18.19
C PRO A 181 12.05 -4.04 19.54
N ALA A 182 12.62 -4.57 20.61
CA ALA A 182 12.17 -4.26 21.96
C ALA A 182 12.21 -2.74 22.20
N GLY A 183 11.16 -2.18 22.80
CA GLY A 183 11.05 -0.74 23.05
C GLY A 183 10.72 0.13 21.83
N SER A 184 10.72 -0.43 20.63
CA SER A 184 10.40 0.35 19.42
C SER A 184 8.92 0.73 19.35
N PRO A 185 8.58 2.02 19.14
CA PRO A 185 7.21 2.44 18.85
C PRO A 185 6.82 2.26 17.37
N VAL A 186 7.72 1.74 16.53
CA VAL A 186 7.50 1.55 15.09
C VAL A 186 7.89 0.16 14.63
N LEU A 187 7.11 -0.38 13.70
CA LEU A 187 7.43 -1.57 12.92
C LEU A 187 8.32 -1.16 11.75
N TYR A 188 9.40 -1.91 11.51
CA TYR A 188 10.26 -1.74 10.34
C TYR A 188 10.02 -2.84 9.32
N VAL A 189 10.03 -2.45 8.04
CA VAL A 189 9.98 -3.35 6.89
C VAL A 189 11.10 -2.97 5.93
N HIS A 190 12.11 -3.82 5.82
CA HIS A 190 13.19 -3.65 4.84
C HIS A 190 12.89 -4.45 3.60
N VAL A 191 12.86 -3.77 2.47
CA VAL A 191 12.61 -4.37 1.16
C VAL A 191 13.88 -4.33 0.34
N ALA A 192 14.19 -5.45 -0.31
CA ALA A 192 15.26 -5.55 -1.30
C ALA A 192 14.71 -6.21 -2.57
N VAL A 193 14.89 -5.55 -3.69
CA VAL A 193 14.57 -6.05 -5.03
C VAL A 193 15.87 -6.24 -5.80
N HIS A 194 16.07 -7.42 -6.38
CA HIS A 194 17.25 -7.75 -7.17
C HIS A 194 16.84 -8.09 -8.60
N ASN A 195 17.54 -7.48 -9.57
CA ASN A 195 17.45 -7.81 -10.98
C ASN A 195 18.59 -8.82 -11.33
N PRO A 196 18.34 -10.11 -11.42
CA PRO A 196 19.37 -11.10 -11.76
C PRO A 196 19.67 -11.17 -13.27
N ALA A 197 18.93 -10.44 -14.10
CA ALA A 197 19.10 -10.47 -15.54
C ALA A 197 20.40 -9.74 -15.99
N PRO A 198 20.99 -10.11 -17.12
CA PRO A 198 22.13 -9.41 -17.71
C PRO A 198 21.74 -8.11 -18.41
N SER A 199 20.48 -7.71 -18.37
CA SER A 199 19.92 -6.52 -18.98
C SER A 199 19.14 -5.68 -17.98
N GLU A 200 18.93 -4.43 -18.32
CA GLU A 200 18.02 -3.53 -17.60
C GLU A 200 16.59 -4.09 -17.59
N THR A 201 15.88 -3.89 -16.48
CA THR A 201 14.53 -4.40 -16.30
C THR A 201 13.63 -3.30 -15.69
N PRO A 202 12.39 -3.13 -16.18
CA PRO A 202 11.44 -2.23 -15.54
C PRO A 202 11.12 -2.69 -14.13
N VAL A 203 11.26 -1.79 -13.15
CA VAL A 203 10.87 -2.03 -11.77
C VAL A 203 9.73 -1.12 -11.36
N TYR A 204 8.82 -1.66 -10.59
CA TYR A 204 7.67 -1.01 -9.98
C TYR A 204 7.58 -1.46 -8.53
N TRP A 205 7.34 -0.54 -7.61
CA TRP A 205 7.02 -0.88 -6.22
C TRP A 205 6.12 0.18 -5.60
N TRP A 206 5.07 -0.29 -4.92
CA TRP A 206 4.21 0.51 -4.05
C TRP A 206 3.71 -0.32 -2.86
N SER A 207 3.73 0.28 -1.67
CA SER A 207 3.09 -0.21 -0.45
C SER A 207 1.75 0.51 -0.32
N ASN A 208 0.65 -0.20 -0.49
CA ASN A 208 -0.70 0.34 -0.39
C ASN A 208 -1.24 0.08 1.02
N ILE A 209 -1.51 1.13 1.76
CA ILE A 209 -1.82 1.08 3.19
C ILE A 209 -3.25 1.52 3.39
N ALA A 210 -4.15 0.58 3.66
CA ALA A 210 -5.53 0.89 4.01
C ALA A 210 -5.60 1.39 5.46
N VAL A 211 -6.21 2.55 5.65
CA VAL A 211 -6.46 3.16 6.96
C VAL A 211 -7.94 3.49 7.12
N PRO A 212 -8.50 3.49 8.35
CA PRO A 212 -9.90 3.83 8.55
C PRO A 212 -10.25 5.19 7.95
N GLN A 213 -11.40 5.30 7.31
CA GLN A 213 -11.94 6.55 6.80
C GLN A 213 -13.07 7.04 7.68
N ASP A 214 -12.97 8.29 8.08
CA ASP A 214 -13.98 9.09 8.74
C ASP A 214 -14.05 10.46 8.04
N ARG A 215 -15.09 11.23 8.31
CA ARG A 215 -15.23 12.59 7.77
C ARG A 215 -14.10 13.52 8.20
N ASP A 216 -13.57 13.30 9.40
CA ASP A 216 -12.55 14.12 10.03
C ASP A 216 -11.12 13.54 9.92
N VAL A 217 -10.95 12.43 9.26
CA VAL A 217 -9.61 11.92 8.93
C VAL A 217 -8.96 12.86 7.94
N ARG A 218 -7.78 13.37 8.30
CA ARG A 218 -6.93 14.23 7.48
C ARG A 218 -5.65 13.50 7.09
N VAL A 219 -5.31 13.55 5.81
CA VAL A 219 -4.03 13.02 5.31
C VAL A 219 -3.02 14.15 5.21
N LEU A 220 -1.87 13.96 5.83
CA LEU A 220 -0.77 14.91 5.88
C LEU A 220 0.48 14.37 5.20
N GLY A 221 1.26 15.25 4.59
CA GLY A 221 2.55 14.94 3.98
C GLY A 221 3.31 16.21 3.62
N PRO A 222 4.63 16.15 3.36
CA PRO A 222 5.46 17.34 3.17
C PRO A 222 5.38 17.86 1.72
N ALA A 223 4.20 18.24 1.24
CA ALA A 223 3.98 18.69 -0.12
C ALA A 223 2.97 19.83 -0.21
N ASP A 224 3.17 20.75 -1.16
CA ASP A 224 2.26 21.84 -1.51
C ASP A 224 1.59 21.63 -2.88
N HIS A 225 1.96 20.55 -3.55
CA HIS A 225 1.41 20.13 -4.84
C HIS A 225 1.26 18.62 -4.87
N ALA A 226 0.41 18.14 -5.79
CA ALA A 226 0.26 16.74 -6.09
C ALA A 226 0.05 16.53 -7.60
N PHE A 227 0.40 15.34 -8.08
CA PHE A 227 -0.07 14.86 -9.38
C PHE A 227 -1.41 14.18 -9.17
N HIS A 228 -2.43 14.68 -9.85
CA HIS A 228 -3.82 14.22 -9.70
C HIS A 228 -4.21 13.31 -10.87
N CYS A 229 -4.81 12.17 -10.54
CA CYS A 229 -5.43 11.24 -11.47
C CYS A 229 -6.86 10.94 -10.99
N ASP A 230 -7.84 11.18 -11.86
CA ASP A 230 -9.28 10.91 -11.65
C ASP A 230 -9.79 9.73 -12.49
N TYR A 231 -8.89 8.98 -13.14
CA TYR A 231 -9.13 7.84 -14.02
C TYR A 231 -9.86 8.17 -15.34
N VAL A 232 -10.12 9.45 -15.60
CA VAL A 232 -10.81 9.93 -16.81
C VAL A 232 -9.92 10.88 -17.60
N SER A 233 -9.22 11.77 -16.89
CA SER A 233 -8.37 12.81 -17.47
C SER A 233 -6.89 12.41 -17.46
N ASP A 234 -6.07 13.16 -18.20
CA ASP A 234 -4.62 13.05 -18.14
C ASP A 234 -4.08 13.41 -16.74
N LEU A 235 -2.96 12.79 -16.35
CA LEU A 235 -2.23 13.11 -15.13
C LEU A 235 -1.80 14.58 -15.16
N ARG A 236 -2.15 15.35 -14.15
CA ARG A 236 -1.83 16.78 -14.07
C ARG A 236 -1.31 17.17 -12.70
N ARG A 237 -0.39 18.12 -12.65
CA ARG A 237 0.08 18.71 -11.39
C ARG A 237 -0.92 19.77 -10.91
N VAL A 238 -1.34 19.67 -9.65
CA VAL A 238 -2.30 20.57 -9.00
C VAL A 238 -1.73 21.07 -7.67
N ALA A 239 -2.26 22.17 -7.14
CA ALA A 239 -1.98 22.58 -5.78
C ALA A 239 -2.54 21.53 -4.78
N PHE A 240 -1.92 21.41 -3.62
CA PHE A 240 -2.38 20.54 -2.54
C PHE A 240 -2.16 21.24 -1.21
N PRO A 241 -3.12 21.20 -0.28
CA PRO A 241 -4.34 20.39 -0.33
C PRO A 241 -5.49 21.05 -1.10
N GLU A 242 -5.46 22.34 -1.38
CA GLU A 242 -6.53 23.06 -2.05
C GLU A 242 -6.48 22.82 -3.58
N ALA A 243 -7.39 22.00 -4.07
CA ALA A 243 -7.55 21.76 -5.51
C ALA A 243 -9.02 21.76 -5.91
N ASP A 244 -9.33 22.43 -7.04
CA ASP A 244 -10.69 22.56 -7.59
C ASP A 244 -11.72 23.05 -6.52
N GLY A 245 -11.32 24.02 -5.68
CA GLY A 245 -12.16 24.64 -4.66
C GLY A 245 -12.47 23.80 -3.42
N ALA A 246 -11.70 22.74 -3.17
CA ALA A 246 -11.87 21.90 -1.98
C ALA A 246 -10.55 21.44 -1.37
N ASP A 247 -10.53 21.31 -0.05
CA ASP A 247 -9.41 20.69 0.68
C ASP A 247 -9.42 19.18 0.47
N ARG A 248 -8.48 18.70 -0.33
CA ARG A 248 -8.31 17.29 -0.72
C ARG A 248 -7.60 16.45 0.33
N SER A 249 -7.04 17.06 1.36
CA SER A 249 -6.45 16.33 2.49
C SER A 249 -7.48 15.63 3.37
N TYR A 250 -8.79 15.91 3.18
CA TYR A 250 -9.91 15.22 3.84
C TYR A 250 -10.63 14.27 2.86
N PRO A 251 -10.13 13.06 2.64
CA PRO A 251 -10.69 12.12 1.65
C PRO A 251 -12.14 11.70 1.93
N GLY A 252 -12.56 11.67 3.19
CA GLY A 252 -13.96 11.42 3.59
C GLY A 252 -14.96 12.48 3.12
N ARG A 253 -14.49 13.58 2.52
CA ARG A 253 -15.33 14.65 1.93
C ARG A 253 -15.34 14.62 0.39
N ALA A 254 -14.50 13.77 -0.23
CA ALA A 254 -14.43 13.65 -1.68
C ALA A 254 -15.65 12.91 -2.23
N ALA A 255 -16.29 13.46 -3.28
CA ALA A 255 -17.47 12.83 -3.88
C ALA A 255 -17.10 11.66 -4.82
N ARG A 256 -15.93 11.70 -5.44
CA ARG A 256 -15.47 10.73 -6.44
C ARG A 256 -14.12 10.13 -6.04
N ALA A 257 -13.86 8.94 -6.57
CA ALA A 257 -12.55 8.30 -6.45
C ALA A 257 -11.47 9.15 -7.12
N ALA A 258 -10.32 9.26 -6.48
CA ALA A 258 -9.19 10.00 -7.02
C ALA A 258 -7.87 9.58 -6.35
N ASP A 259 -6.78 9.77 -7.09
CA ASP A 259 -5.40 9.68 -6.64
C ASP A 259 -4.77 11.07 -6.57
N TYR A 260 -4.07 11.33 -5.47
CA TYR A 260 -3.20 12.48 -5.28
C TYR A 260 -1.81 11.98 -4.93
N PHE A 261 -0.89 11.99 -5.89
CA PHE A 261 0.51 11.66 -5.68
C PHE A 261 1.23 12.92 -5.22
N LEU A 262 1.62 12.97 -3.95
CA LEU A 262 2.25 14.13 -3.35
C LEU A 262 3.59 14.44 -4.02
N ASP A 263 3.76 15.66 -4.53
CA ASP A 263 5.00 16.13 -5.15
C ASP A 263 5.96 16.60 -4.06
N LEU A 264 6.72 15.66 -3.49
CA LEU A 264 7.59 15.92 -2.36
C LEU A 264 8.80 16.77 -2.77
N PRO A 265 9.14 17.81 -1.98
CA PRO A 265 10.34 18.59 -2.23
C PRO A 265 11.59 17.73 -2.05
N GLY A 266 12.60 17.97 -2.91
CA GLY A 266 13.87 17.26 -2.84
C GLY A 266 14.60 17.49 -1.52
N GLY A 267 15.21 16.42 -0.98
CA GLY A 267 16.02 16.48 0.24
C GLY A 267 15.26 16.31 1.55
N GLU A 268 13.95 16.34 1.55
CA GLU A 268 13.15 16.05 2.73
C GLU A 268 12.95 14.53 2.92
N ARG A 269 12.73 14.12 4.17
CA ARG A 269 12.37 12.73 4.48
C ARG A 269 10.98 12.43 3.94
N PRO A 270 10.80 11.38 3.15
CA PRO A 270 9.48 10.99 2.68
C PRO A 270 8.62 10.44 3.83
N TRP A 271 7.45 11.03 4.06
CA TRP A 271 6.47 10.54 5.01
C TRP A 271 5.04 10.85 4.55
N ILE A 272 4.08 10.13 5.08
CA ILE A 272 2.64 10.39 4.95
C ILE A 272 1.93 9.89 6.21
N ALA A 273 0.92 10.63 6.67
CA ALA A 273 0.14 10.25 7.84
C ALA A 273 -1.36 10.42 7.57
N ALA A 274 -2.18 9.58 8.21
CA ALA A 274 -3.62 9.72 8.24
C ALA A 274 -4.04 9.85 9.71
N LEU A 275 -4.53 11.02 10.11
CA LEU A 275 -4.87 11.36 11.48
C LEU A 275 -6.36 11.69 11.58
N ASP A 276 -7.01 11.17 12.62
CA ASP A 276 -8.43 11.40 12.90
C ASP A 276 -8.70 12.74 13.62
N GLY A 277 -9.95 12.99 13.97
CA GLY A 277 -10.38 14.20 14.69
C GLY A 277 -9.72 14.40 16.05
N THR A 278 -9.07 13.38 16.62
CA THR A 278 -8.28 13.46 17.86
C THR A 278 -6.80 13.77 17.63
N GLY A 279 -6.38 13.91 16.38
CA GLY A 279 -4.98 14.11 16.01
C GLY A 279 -4.14 12.85 16.06
N ALA A 280 -4.75 11.67 16.14
CA ALA A 280 -4.04 10.40 16.24
C ALA A 280 -4.32 9.49 15.04
N GLY A 281 -3.30 8.72 14.63
CA GLY A 281 -3.45 7.79 13.51
C GLY A 281 -2.14 7.19 13.05
N LEU A 282 -2.14 6.59 11.87
CA LEU A 282 -0.96 5.97 11.29
C LEU A 282 -0.05 6.99 10.63
N VAL A 283 1.24 6.90 10.92
CA VAL A 283 2.29 7.51 10.09
C VAL A 283 3.14 6.41 9.43
N GLN A 284 3.44 6.61 8.15
CA GLN A 284 4.43 5.87 7.39
C GLN A 284 5.55 6.80 6.97
N THR A 285 6.80 6.37 7.18
CA THR A 285 8.00 7.05 6.67
C THR A 285 8.97 6.02 6.09
N SER A 286 9.96 6.48 5.35
CA SER A 286 10.93 5.59 4.72
C SER A 286 12.29 6.23 4.51
N THR A 287 13.27 5.42 4.12
CA THR A 287 14.52 5.91 3.52
C THR A 287 14.25 6.58 2.17
N ALA A 288 15.12 7.47 1.75
CA ALA A 288 14.93 8.41 0.62
C ALA A 288 14.63 7.74 -0.73
N ARG A 289 15.09 6.48 -0.95
CA ARG A 289 14.82 5.78 -2.22
C ARG A 289 13.33 5.57 -2.48
N LEU A 290 12.53 5.37 -1.44
CA LEU A 290 11.08 5.26 -1.56
C LEU A 290 10.46 6.66 -1.52
N CYS A 291 10.56 7.41 -2.61
CA CYS A 291 10.26 8.83 -2.67
C CYS A 291 8.78 9.17 -2.92
N GLY A 292 8.02 8.27 -3.53
CA GLY A 292 6.60 8.51 -3.84
C GLY A 292 5.71 8.44 -2.61
N ARG A 293 4.72 9.33 -2.53
CA ARG A 293 3.63 9.30 -1.54
C ARG A 293 2.32 9.58 -2.23
N LYS A 294 1.27 8.86 -1.82
CA LYS A 294 -0.03 8.96 -2.47
C LYS A 294 -1.15 8.90 -1.45
N LEU A 295 -2.19 9.69 -1.69
CA LEU A 295 -3.52 9.55 -1.12
C LEU A 295 -4.46 9.00 -2.18
N PHE A 296 -5.16 7.91 -1.86
CA PHE A 296 -6.29 7.40 -2.63
C PHE A 296 -7.57 7.50 -1.81
N CYS A 297 -8.66 7.90 -2.43
CA CYS A 297 -10.00 7.85 -1.86
C CYS A 297 -11.00 7.19 -2.82
N TRP A 298 -11.93 6.41 -2.26
CA TRP A 298 -13.04 5.78 -3.00
C TRP A 298 -14.10 6.79 -3.42
N GLY A 299 -14.20 7.91 -2.70
CA GLY A 299 -15.29 8.86 -2.80
C GLY A 299 -16.55 8.42 -2.04
N THR A 300 -17.36 9.43 -1.66
CA THR A 300 -18.60 9.26 -0.88
C THR A 300 -19.84 9.09 -1.77
N GLY A 301 -19.67 9.08 -3.09
CA GLY A 301 -20.73 8.81 -4.06
C GLY A 301 -21.18 7.34 -4.05
N THR A 302 -22.25 7.02 -4.77
CA THR A 302 -22.84 5.67 -4.80
C THR A 302 -21.85 4.58 -5.19
N GLY A 303 -21.03 4.81 -6.22
CA GLY A 303 -20.03 3.82 -6.67
C GLY A 303 -18.97 3.54 -5.62
N GLY A 304 -18.41 4.59 -4.99
CA GLY A 304 -17.42 4.45 -3.93
C GLY A 304 -17.96 3.70 -2.71
N ARG A 305 -19.19 4.02 -2.29
CA ARG A 305 -19.84 3.29 -1.18
C ARG A 305 -20.09 1.82 -1.50
N HIS A 306 -20.60 1.50 -2.71
CA HIS A 306 -20.82 0.12 -3.12
C HIS A 306 -19.53 -0.70 -3.13
N TRP A 307 -18.41 -0.14 -3.60
CA TRP A 307 -17.12 -0.81 -3.56
C TRP A 307 -16.66 -1.07 -2.12
N GLN A 308 -16.76 -0.09 -1.24
CA GLN A 308 -16.36 -0.25 0.16
C GLN A 308 -17.22 -1.29 0.89
N GLU A 309 -18.55 -1.25 0.72
CA GLU A 309 -19.47 -2.25 1.29
C GLU A 309 -19.19 -3.67 0.75
N TRP A 310 -18.93 -3.79 -0.55
CA TRP A 310 -18.59 -5.07 -1.15
C TRP A 310 -17.28 -5.65 -0.59
N LEU A 311 -16.26 -4.83 -0.49
CA LEU A 311 -14.91 -5.23 -0.09
C LEU A 311 -14.75 -5.43 1.41
N SER A 312 -15.50 -4.70 2.23
CA SER A 312 -15.25 -4.58 3.67
C SER A 312 -16.49 -4.81 4.54
N GLY A 313 -17.64 -5.01 3.93
CA GLY A 313 -18.94 -5.15 4.63
C GLY A 313 -19.63 -3.80 4.90
N PRO A 314 -20.85 -3.85 5.39
CA PRO A 314 -21.64 -2.65 5.68
C PRO A 314 -20.97 -1.80 6.76
N ASP A 315 -21.16 -0.49 6.67
CA ASP A 315 -20.65 0.51 7.61
C ASP A 315 -19.12 0.51 7.78
N SER A 316 -18.40 -0.01 6.79
CA SER A 316 -16.94 -0.05 6.77
C SER A 316 -16.41 0.83 5.65
N ALA A 317 -15.66 1.88 6.02
CA ALA A 317 -15.06 2.79 5.07
C ALA A 317 -13.55 2.93 5.33
N TYR A 318 -12.77 3.00 4.25
CA TYR A 318 -11.34 3.19 4.32
C TYR A 318 -10.84 4.05 3.15
N LEU A 319 -9.69 4.63 3.36
CA LEU A 319 -8.89 5.30 2.36
C LEU A 319 -7.51 4.62 2.31
N GLU A 320 -6.69 4.98 1.36
CA GLU A 320 -5.33 4.47 1.33
C GLU A 320 -4.32 5.62 1.34
N ILE A 321 -3.30 5.51 2.20
CA ILE A 321 -2.05 6.24 2.07
C ILE A 321 -1.00 5.26 1.54
N GLN A 322 -0.12 5.73 0.64
CA GLN A 322 0.75 4.80 -0.07
C GLN A 322 2.16 5.35 -0.21
N ALA A 323 3.14 4.44 -0.37
CA ALA A 323 4.53 4.78 -0.57
C ALA A 323 5.14 4.00 -1.75
N GLY A 324 5.92 4.65 -2.60
CA GLY A 324 6.43 4.04 -3.83
C GLY A 324 7.83 4.49 -4.24
N LEU A 325 8.44 3.73 -5.15
CA LEU A 325 9.77 4.03 -5.71
C LEU A 325 9.75 5.23 -6.64
N ALA A 326 8.69 5.40 -7.42
CA ALA A 326 8.51 6.52 -8.33
C ALA A 326 7.60 7.59 -7.72
N ARG A 327 7.51 8.76 -8.35
CA ARG A 327 6.65 9.86 -7.91
C ARG A 327 5.17 9.53 -8.05
N THR A 328 4.82 8.70 -9.05
CA THR A 328 3.45 8.21 -9.26
C THR A 328 3.40 6.69 -9.45
N GLN A 329 2.24 6.08 -9.22
CA GLN A 329 1.99 4.67 -9.50
C GLN A 329 1.92 4.34 -11.00
N LEU A 330 1.96 5.33 -11.85
CA LEU A 330 1.87 5.15 -13.29
C LEU A 330 3.23 4.94 -13.94
N GLU A 331 4.31 5.13 -13.19
CA GLU A 331 5.70 5.06 -13.64
C GLU A 331 6.36 3.73 -13.35
N HIS A 332 7.21 3.29 -14.30
CA HIS A 332 8.21 2.24 -14.06
C HIS A 332 9.61 2.85 -14.16
N LEU A 333 10.51 2.37 -13.30
CA LEU A 333 11.90 2.83 -13.29
C LEU A 333 12.81 1.79 -13.93
N ALA A 334 13.88 2.27 -14.59
CA ALA A 334 14.85 1.42 -15.23
C ALA A 334 15.87 0.88 -14.21
N MET A 335 15.77 -0.41 -13.88
CA MET A 335 16.69 -1.06 -12.95
C MET A 335 17.84 -1.73 -13.69
N PRO A 336 19.11 -1.32 -13.48
CA PRO A 336 20.25 -1.86 -14.21
C PRO A 336 20.42 -3.38 -14.03
N ALA A 337 21.10 -4.00 -14.99
CA ALA A 337 21.51 -5.40 -14.93
C ALA A 337 22.29 -5.71 -13.64
N GLY A 338 21.94 -6.81 -12.97
CA GLY A 338 22.59 -7.27 -11.74
C GLY A 338 22.41 -6.37 -10.53
N ALA A 339 21.63 -5.28 -10.62
CA ALA A 339 21.45 -4.33 -9.53
C ALA A 339 20.58 -4.89 -8.40
N THR A 340 20.84 -4.40 -7.19
CA THR A 340 19.95 -4.58 -6.03
C THR A 340 19.58 -3.21 -5.49
N TRP A 341 18.27 -2.93 -5.42
CA TRP A 341 17.74 -1.74 -4.78
C TRP A 341 17.09 -2.12 -3.47
N SER A 342 17.32 -1.31 -2.43
CA SER A 342 16.69 -1.54 -1.14
C SER A 342 16.30 -0.25 -0.45
N TRP A 343 15.31 -0.35 0.42
CA TRP A 343 14.80 0.72 1.28
C TRP A 343 14.22 0.14 2.55
N THR A 344 14.00 0.99 3.53
CA THR A 344 13.32 0.61 4.77
C THR A 344 12.12 1.52 4.97
N GLU A 345 10.99 0.94 5.28
CA GLU A 345 9.75 1.58 5.67
C GLU A 345 9.56 1.45 7.18
N ALA A 346 8.95 2.44 7.80
CA ALA A 346 8.58 2.41 9.22
C ALA A 346 7.13 2.83 9.40
N TYR A 347 6.42 2.11 10.27
CA TYR A 347 4.98 2.27 10.53
C TYR A 347 4.74 2.41 12.02
N GLY A 348 3.98 3.41 12.45
CA GLY A 348 3.68 3.60 13.86
C GLY A 348 2.53 4.53 14.13
N LEU A 349 2.20 4.69 15.40
CA LEU A 349 1.25 5.70 15.85
C LEU A 349 1.91 7.08 15.82
N LEU A 350 1.26 8.03 15.17
CA LEU A 350 1.51 9.45 15.33
C LEU A 350 0.36 10.05 16.17
N GLN A 351 0.72 10.87 17.14
CA GLN A 351 -0.25 11.65 17.91
C GLN A 351 0.24 13.10 17.99
N ALA A 352 -0.55 14.02 17.48
CA ALA A 352 -0.28 15.43 17.40
C ALA A 352 -1.44 16.23 18.00
N ASP A 353 -1.24 17.53 18.24
CA ASP A 353 -2.32 18.42 18.70
C ASP A 353 -3.44 18.46 17.64
N PRO A 354 -4.67 18.06 17.98
CA PRO A 354 -5.79 18.07 17.04
C PRO A 354 -6.08 19.46 16.48
N THR A 355 -5.88 20.53 17.27
CA THR A 355 -6.05 21.91 16.78
C THR A 355 -5.05 22.24 15.68
N ALA A 356 -3.81 21.79 15.81
CA ALA A 356 -2.79 21.96 14.78
C ALA A 356 -3.07 21.08 13.56
N VAL A 357 -3.40 19.80 13.77
CA VAL A 357 -3.73 18.82 12.70
C VAL A 357 -4.87 19.35 11.82
N HIS A 358 -5.90 19.95 12.40
CA HIS A 358 -7.08 20.48 11.69
C HIS A 358 -7.00 21.98 11.38
N GLY A 359 -5.87 22.63 11.67
CA GLY A 359 -5.57 24.02 11.34
C GLY A 359 -5.22 24.25 9.86
N SER A 360 -4.53 25.36 9.58
CA SER A 360 -4.02 25.62 8.24
C SER A 360 -3.03 24.54 7.79
N TRP A 361 -2.86 24.35 6.47
CA TRP A 361 -1.96 23.32 5.93
C TRP A 361 -0.53 23.45 6.47
N ASP A 362 -0.01 24.68 6.50
CA ASP A 362 1.33 24.96 7.00
C ASP A 362 1.53 24.64 8.48
N VAL A 363 0.50 24.77 9.30
CA VAL A 363 0.51 24.37 10.72
C VAL A 363 0.41 22.86 10.82
N ALA A 364 -0.54 22.25 10.13
CA ALA A 364 -0.82 20.81 10.22
C ALA A 364 0.37 19.92 9.82
N ARG A 365 1.10 20.29 8.77
CA ARG A 365 2.27 19.51 8.31
C ARG A 365 3.52 19.65 9.18
N LYS A 366 3.51 20.54 10.17
CA LYS A 366 4.61 20.78 11.13
C LYS A 366 4.28 20.27 12.54
N ALA A 367 3.02 19.91 12.78
CA ALA A 367 2.55 19.38 14.05
C ALA A 367 3.06 17.94 14.28
#